data_c5fc41093cdbb2787af73f7eac428b96
#
_entry.id   c5fc41093cdbb2787af73f7eac428b96
#
_cell.length_a   1.000
_cell.length_b   1.000
_cell.length_c   1.000
_cell.angle_alpha   90.00
_cell.angle_beta   90.00
_cell.angle_gamma   90.00
#
_symmetry.space_group_name_H-M   'P 1'
#
loop_
_entity.id
_entity.type
_entity.pdbx_description
1 polymer ?
#
loop_
_entity_poly.entity_id
_entity_poly.type
_entity_poly.pdbx_seq_one_letter_code
_entity_poly.pdbx_strand_id
1 'polypeptide(L)'
;MPEGKKRSLIERLNKGPVICAEGFLFEIERRGYMSSGEFVPMVSLEHPEALENLHRDFQHAGSDIVQAFTYNGHREKMRVIGKEELLEPLNRSALKIAKKVALDTPKGIEPNLMAGNISNSNIWNDKDTSSNSEVEKMFSEMVGWAVDEGADILIGETFYYAEEAYAALKAMKQSGLPSVITILSLIHI
;
A
#
# COMPACT_ATOMS: atom_id res chain seq x y z
N MET A 1 -19.87 -23.42 12.18
CA MET A 1 -18.41 -23.44 12.35
C MET A 1 -18.08 -22.19 13.14
N PRO A 2 -17.13 -22.21 14.11
CA PRO A 2 -16.72 -20.99 14.78
C PRO A 2 -16.26 -19.98 13.72
N GLU A 3 -16.53 -18.69 13.96
CA GLU A 3 -16.06 -17.61 13.11
C GLU A 3 -14.57 -17.83 12.82
N GLY A 4 -14.25 -17.98 11.54
CA GLY A 4 -12.92 -18.40 11.13
C GLY A 4 -11.88 -17.40 11.61
N LYS A 5 -11.00 -17.83 12.50
CA LYS A 5 -9.86 -17.04 12.94
C LYS A 5 -9.06 -16.64 11.69
N LYS A 6 -8.94 -15.35 11.45
CA LYS A 6 -8.12 -14.79 10.37
C LYS A 6 -6.68 -15.25 10.52
N ARG A 7 -6.16 -16.00 9.55
CA ARG A 7 -4.78 -16.47 9.53
C ARG A 7 -3.84 -15.35 9.10
N SER A 8 -2.65 -15.33 9.69
CA SER A 8 -1.56 -14.44 9.28
C SER A 8 -1.05 -14.77 7.87
N LEU A 9 -0.27 -13.88 7.28
CA LEU A 9 0.39 -14.12 5.99
C LEU A 9 1.21 -15.42 6.00
N ILE A 10 2.00 -15.64 7.04
CA ILE A 10 2.86 -16.82 7.13
C ILE A 10 2.04 -18.11 7.23
N GLU A 11 0.96 -18.11 8.00
CA GLU A 11 0.07 -19.27 8.09
C GLU A 11 -0.63 -19.59 6.75
N ARG A 12 -0.90 -18.56 5.93
CA ARG A 12 -1.45 -18.74 4.58
C ARG A 12 -0.40 -19.27 3.61
N LEU A 13 0.80 -18.67 3.58
CA LEU A 13 1.91 -19.10 2.72
C LEU A 13 2.33 -20.55 2.98
N ASN A 14 2.24 -21.04 4.23
CA ASN A 14 2.49 -22.43 4.57
C ASN A 14 1.46 -23.42 3.97
N LYS A 15 0.34 -22.92 3.44
CA LYS A 15 -0.71 -23.74 2.81
C LYS A 15 -0.75 -23.61 1.29
N GLY A 16 -0.17 -22.57 0.75
CA GLY A 16 -0.16 -22.34 -0.70
C GLY A 16 0.18 -20.89 -1.07
N PRO A 17 0.06 -20.53 -2.34
CA PRO A 17 0.25 -19.17 -2.79
C PRO A 17 -0.78 -18.24 -2.15
N VAL A 18 -0.37 -16.97 -1.96
CA VAL A 18 -1.24 -15.88 -1.48
C VAL A 18 -1.24 -14.82 -2.57
N ILE A 19 -2.42 -14.52 -3.07
CA ILE A 19 -2.59 -13.59 -4.20
C ILE A 19 -2.84 -12.19 -3.68
N CYS A 20 -2.07 -11.23 -4.18
CA CYS A 20 -2.29 -9.81 -3.99
C CYS A 20 -2.57 -9.17 -5.35
N ALA A 21 -3.76 -8.62 -5.53
CA ALA A 21 -4.08 -7.87 -6.73
C ALA A 21 -3.44 -6.49 -6.66
N GLU A 22 -2.93 -6.06 -7.80
CA GLU A 22 -2.27 -4.77 -8.00
C GLU A 22 -2.74 -4.10 -9.30
N GLY A 23 -2.17 -2.94 -9.64
CA GLY A 23 -2.57 -2.20 -10.84
C GLY A 23 -3.68 -1.19 -10.56
N PHE A 24 -3.86 -0.77 -9.33
CA PHE A 24 -4.85 0.24 -8.91
C PHE A 24 -4.80 1.50 -9.75
N LEU A 25 -3.61 2.03 -9.97
CA LEU A 25 -3.39 3.25 -10.74
C LEU A 25 -4.01 3.16 -12.13
N PHE A 26 -3.69 2.11 -12.87
CA PHE A 26 -4.18 1.91 -14.25
C PHE A 26 -5.69 1.66 -14.29
N GLU A 27 -6.23 0.91 -13.32
CA GLU A 27 -7.67 0.65 -13.27
C GLU A 27 -8.48 1.89 -12.89
N ILE A 28 -8.01 2.70 -11.97
CA ILE A 28 -8.66 3.95 -11.57
C ILE A 28 -8.59 4.97 -12.73
N GLU A 29 -7.44 5.06 -13.43
CA GLU A 29 -7.30 5.89 -14.63
C GLU A 29 -8.25 5.41 -15.74
N ARG A 30 -8.26 4.11 -16.05
CA ARG A 30 -9.13 3.51 -17.06
C ARG A 30 -10.63 3.74 -16.77
N ARG A 31 -11.01 3.79 -15.50
CA ARG A 31 -12.38 4.09 -15.05
C ARG A 31 -12.70 5.59 -15.04
N GLY A 32 -11.73 6.45 -15.33
CA GLY A 32 -11.91 7.90 -15.44
C GLY A 32 -11.91 8.65 -14.10
N TYR A 33 -11.44 8.03 -13.01
CA TYR A 33 -11.38 8.65 -11.69
C TYR A 33 -10.00 9.25 -11.36
N MET A 34 -9.04 9.12 -12.25
CA MET A 34 -7.71 9.71 -12.13
C MET A 34 -7.23 10.10 -13.53
N SER A 35 -6.58 11.24 -13.65
CA SER A 35 -5.87 11.62 -14.87
C SER A 35 -4.40 11.22 -14.78
N SER A 36 -3.78 10.96 -15.92
CA SER A 36 -2.32 10.82 -16.01
C SER A 36 -1.64 12.11 -15.55
N GLY A 37 -0.57 11.98 -14.76
CA GLY A 37 0.15 13.10 -14.19
C GLY A 37 1.00 12.66 -13.00
N GLU A 38 0.86 13.31 -11.87
CA GLU A 38 1.65 13.03 -10.66
C GLU A 38 1.32 11.68 -10.02
N PHE A 39 0.24 11.05 -10.43
CA PHE A 39 -0.20 9.73 -9.96
C PHE A 39 -0.40 9.64 -8.44
N VAL A 40 -0.83 10.72 -7.82
CA VAL A 40 -1.18 10.76 -6.40
C VAL A 40 -2.56 10.15 -6.20
N PRO A 41 -2.79 9.28 -5.19
CA PRO A 41 -4.05 8.54 -5.01
C PRO A 41 -5.17 9.41 -4.42
N MET A 42 -5.43 10.58 -5.00
CA MET A 42 -6.49 11.51 -4.56
C MET A 42 -7.88 10.89 -4.59
N VAL A 43 -8.07 9.85 -5.39
CA VAL A 43 -9.32 9.07 -5.49
C VAL A 43 -9.83 8.59 -4.14
N SER A 44 -8.94 8.34 -3.17
CA SER A 44 -9.33 7.91 -1.82
C SER A 44 -10.12 8.98 -1.05
N LEU A 45 -9.97 10.25 -1.43
CA LEU A 45 -10.72 11.39 -0.87
C LEU A 45 -11.84 11.87 -1.80
N GLU A 46 -11.56 11.92 -3.11
CA GLU A 46 -12.46 12.51 -4.10
C GLU A 46 -13.54 11.52 -4.56
N HIS A 47 -13.21 10.22 -4.65
CA HIS A 47 -14.11 9.16 -5.11
C HIS A 47 -13.90 7.87 -4.31
N PRO A 48 -14.10 7.88 -2.98
CA PRO A 48 -13.85 6.73 -2.12
C PRO A 48 -14.66 5.49 -2.51
N GLU A 49 -15.87 5.68 -3.07
CA GLU A 49 -16.73 4.62 -3.57
C GLU A 49 -16.11 3.90 -4.79
N ALA A 50 -15.41 4.62 -5.66
CA ALA A 50 -14.75 4.03 -6.82
C ALA A 50 -13.58 3.15 -6.40
N LEU A 51 -12.81 3.60 -5.42
CA LEU A 51 -11.71 2.81 -4.84
C LEU A 51 -12.25 1.59 -4.08
N GLU A 52 -13.32 1.74 -3.29
CA GLU A 52 -13.96 0.62 -2.59
C GLU A 52 -14.45 -0.44 -3.59
N ASN A 53 -15.11 -0.03 -4.66
CA ASN A 53 -15.59 -0.94 -5.70
C ASN A 53 -14.44 -1.68 -6.38
N LEU A 54 -13.33 -1.01 -6.68
CA LEU A 54 -12.15 -1.65 -7.25
C LEU A 54 -11.55 -2.72 -6.30
N HIS A 55 -11.45 -2.42 -5.02
CA HIS A 55 -11.03 -3.41 -4.04
C HIS A 55 -11.95 -4.64 -4.01
N ARG A 56 -13.26 -4.42 -4.07
CA ARG A 56 -14.26 -5.52 -4.14
C ARG A 56 -14.11 -6.35 -5.41
N ASP A 57 -13.87 -5.72 -6.55
CA ASP A 57 -13.64 -6.42 -7.81
C ASP A 57 -12.43 -7.35 -7.71
N PHE A 58 -11.32 -6.87 -7.14
CA PHE A 58 -10.13 -7.69 -6.92
C PHE A 58 -10.36 -8.81 -5.90
N GLN A 59 -11.11 -8.53 -4.83
CA GLN A 59 -11.50 -9.55 -3.85
C GLN A 59 -12.35 -10.65 -4.50
N HIS A 60 -13.35 -10.29 -5.31
CA HIS A 60 -14.19 -11.23 -6.03
C HIS A 60 -13.42 -12.01 -7.10
N ALA A 61 -12.38 -11.42 -7.68
CA ALA A 61 -11.48 -12.11 -8.61
C ALA A 61 -10.53 -13.12 -7.91
N GLY A 62 -10.51 -13.15 -6.59
CA GLY A 62 -9.76 -14.11 -5.80
C GLY A 62 -8.50 -13.58 -5.13
N SER A 63 -8.36 -12.26 -4.98
CA SER A 63 -7.26 -11.70 -4.19
C SER A 63 -7.41 -12.07 -2.72
N ASP A 64 -6.32 -12.57 -2.10
CA ASP A 64 -6.25 -12.88 -0.67
C ASP A 64 -5.90 -11.65 0.18
N ILE A 65 -5.32 -10.64 -0.47
CA ILE A 65 -4.85 -9.42 0.16
C ILE A 65 -5.59 -8.23 -0.46
N VAL A 66 -6.09 -7.34 0.37
CA VAL A 66 -6.58 -6.01 -0.04
C VAL A 66 -5.50 -5.00 0.33
N GLN A 67 -4.76 -4.53 -0.67
CA GLN A 67 -3.69 -3.57 -0.50
C GLN A 67 -4.26 -2.14 -0.54
N ALA A 68 -3.99 -1.34 0.47
CA ALA A 68 -4.40 0.05 0.47
C ALA A 68 -3.74 0.82 -0.67
N PHE A 69 -4.51 1.61 -1.41
CA PHE A 69 -3.98 2.41 -2.51
C PHE A 69 -3.34 3.69 -1.97
N THR A 70 -2.17 3.54 -1.36
CA THR A 70 -1.31 4.63 -0.85
C THR A 70 -0.05 4.82 -1.69
N TYR A 71 0.05 4.16 -2.84
CA TYR A 71 1.13 4.35 -3.80
C TYR A 71 1.28 5.82 -4.18
N ASN A 72 2.50 6.38 -4.09
CA ASN A 72 2.76 7.80 -4.25
C ASN A 72 2.04 8.73 -3.22
N GLY A 73 1.38 8.19 -2.22
CA GLY A 73 0.76 8.95 -1.13
C GLY A 73 1.78 9.38 -0.07
N HIS A 74 2.90 10.00 -0.47
CA HIS A 74 3.98 10.43 0.42
C HIS A 74 4.29 11.93 0.28
N ARG A 75 5.03 12.48 1.26
CA ARG A 75 5.28 13.92 1.38
C ARG A 75 5.78 14.57 0.11
N GLU A 76 6.77 13.97 -0.55
CA GLU A 76 7.35 14.57 -1.75
C GLU A 76 6.33 14.70 -2.89
N LYS A 77 5.52 13.69 -3.13
CA LYS A 77 4.47 13.77 -4.16
C LYS A 77 3.40 14.81 -3.80
N MET A 78 3.00 14.86 -2.53
CA MET A 78 2.03 15.87 -2.06
C MET A 78 2.60 17.27 -2.16
N ARG A 79 3.91 17.46 -1.87
CA ARG A 79 4.62 18.73 -2.05
C ARG A 79 4.61 19.19 -3.52
N VAL A 80 4.89 18.27 -4.45
CA VAL A 80 4.91 18.57 -5.90
C VAL A 80 3.56 19.08 -6.38
N ILE A 81 2.46 18.55 -5.86
CA ILE A 81 1.11 18.98 -6.23
C ILE A 81 0.55 20.10 -5.34
N GLY A 82 1.31 20.56 -4.34
CA GLY A 82 0.91 21.63 -3.42
C GLY A 82 -0.28 21.29 -2.52
N LYS A 83 -0.40 20.03 -2.08
CA LYS A 83 -1.51 19.52 -1.24
C LYS A 83 -1.01 18.77 0.00
N GLU A 84 0.06 19.24 0.61
CA GLU A 84 0.71 18.54 1.74
C GLU A 84 -0.22 18.36 2.95
N GLU A 85 -1.18 19.27 3.12
CA GLU A 85 -2.20 19.21 4.18
C GLU A 85 -3.15 18.00 4.04
N LEU A 86 -3.23 17.42 2.85
CA LEU A 86 -4.07 16.24 2.57
C LEU A 86 -3.32 14.92 2.72
N LEU A 87 -2.03 14.94 3.04
CA LEU A 87 -1.18 13.75 3.10
C LEU A 87 -1.74 12.68 4.06
N GLU A 88 -1.95 13.03 5.32
CA GLU A 88 -2.49 12.10 6.33
C GLU A 88 -3.95 11.72 6.03
N PRO A 89 -4.88 12.66 5.75
CA PRO A 89 -6.25 12.33 5.37
C PRO A 89 -6.35 11.36 4.21
N LEU A 90 -5.54 11.53 3.17
CA LEU A 90 -5.49 10.67 1.99
C LEU A 90 -5.07 9.23 2.36
N ASN A 91 -3.96 9.10 3.07
CA ASN A 91 -3.44 7.79 3.49
C ASN A 91 -4.44 7.06 4.40
N ARG A 92 -4.95 7.74 5.43
CA ARG A 92 -5.92 7.14 6.35
C ARG A 92 -7.23 6.76 5.65
N SER A 93 -7.70 7.56 4.70
CA SER A 93 -8.88 7.19 3.91
C SER A 93 -8.65 5.91 3.11
N ALA A 94 -7.55 5.82 2.35
CA ALA A 94 -7.20 4.62 1.57
C ALA A 94 -7.08 3.37 2.46
N LEU A 95 -6.42 3.49 3.61
CA LEU A 95 -6.26 2.41 4.58
C LEU A 95 -7.60 1.94 5.15
N LYS A 96 -8.49 2.86 5.53
CA LYS A 96 -9.83 2.55 6.05
C LYS A 96 -10.71 1.86 5.01
N ILE A 97 -10.65 2.31 3.75
CA ILE A 97 -11.39 1.67 2.64
C ILE A 97 -10.88 0.23 2.45
N ALA A 98 -9.57 0.03 2.37
CA ALA A 98 -8.98 -1.30 2.24
C ALA A 98 -9.36 -2.21 3.41
N LYS A 99 -9.30 -1.70 4.65
CA LYS A 99 -9.70 -2.44 5.86
C LYS A 99 -11.16 -2.86 5.82
N LYS A 100 -12.05 -1.94 5.43
CA LYS A 100 -13.48 -2.21 5.29
C LYS A 100 -13.73 -3.37 4.34
N VAL A 101 -13.12 -3.34 3.14
CA VAL A 101 -13.29 -4.40 2.14
C VAL A 101 -12.66 -5.71 2.61
N ALA A 102 -11.46 -5.68 3.19
CA ALA A 102 -10.78 -6.88 3.67
C ALA A 102 -11.60 -7.66 4.70
N LEU A 103 -12.38 -6.97 5.53
CA LEU A 103 -13.22 -7.58 6.56
C LEU A 103 -14.62 -7.97 6.06
N ASP A 104 -15.07 -7.40 4.95
CA ASP A 104 -16.40 -7.66 4.39
C ASP A 104 -16.38 -8.89 3.48
N THR A 105 -16.35 -10.05 4.08
CA THR A 105 -16.38 -11.34 3.40
C THR A 105 -17.66 -12.12 3.76
N PRO A 106 -18.17 -12.97 2.87
CA PRO A 106 -19.33 -13.81 3.17
C PRO A 106 -19.10 -14.66 4.42
N LYS A 107 -20.17 -14.91 5.16
CA LYS A 107 -20.11 -15.74 6.38
C LYS A 107 -19.51 -17.11 6.10
N GLY A 108 -18.50 -17.46 6.88
CA GLY A 108 -17.78 -18.72 6.74
C GLY A 108 -16.57 -18.66 5.77
N ILE A 109 -16.39 -17.55 5.08
CA ILE A 109 -15.18 -17.27 4.31
C ILE A 109 -14.19 -16.53 5.21
N GLU A 110 -12.93 -16.92 5.14
CA GLU A 110 -11.87 -16.24 5.89
C GLU A 110 -11.68 -14.82 5.36
N PRO A 111 -11.64 -13.79 6.24
CA PRO A 111 -11.37 -12.43 5.82
C PRO A 111 -10.03 -12.27 5.11
N ASN A 112 -9.97 -11.38 4.13
CA ASN A 112 -8.73 -11.01 3.47
C ASN A 112 -7.75 -10.36 4.45
N LEU A 113 -6.46 -10.40 4.13
CA LEU A 113 -5.46 -9.59 4.80
C LEU A 113 -5.53 -8.16 4.26
N MET A 114 -5.36 -7.18 5.13
CA MET A 114 -5.21 -5.78 4.72
C MET A 114 -3.73 -5.42 4.71
N ALA A 115 -3.23 -4.94 3.58
CA ALA A 115 -1.86 -4.47 3.44
C ALA A 115 -1.77 -2.95 3.45
N GLY A 116 -0.85 -2.39 4.27
CA GLY A 116 -0.35 -1.04 4.08
C GLY A 116 0.67 -1.03 2.94
N ASN A 117 0.59 -0.05 2.05
CA ASN A 117 1.49 0.07 0.91
C ASN A 117 2.45 1.24 1.09
N ILE A 118 3.72 1.03 0.72
CA ILE A 118 4.80 2.02 0.72
C ILE A 118 5.48 1.96 -0.65
N SER A 119 5.59 3.09 -1.32
CA SER A 119 6.31 3.20 -2.60
C SER A 119 7.69 3.83 -2.43
N ASN A 120 8.51 3.77 -3.49
CA ASN A 120 9.74 4.53 -3.59
C ASN A 120 9.50 6.04 -3.38
N SER A 121 10.48 6.73 -2.81
CA SER A 121 10.34 8.14 -2.41
C SER A 121 10.45 9.14 -3.57
N ASN A 122 11.05 8.74 -4.68
CA ASN A 122 11.44 9.59 -5.82
C ASN A 122 12.55 10.63 -5.52
N ILE A 123 13.07 10.69 -4.30
CA ILE A 123 14.14 11.61 -3.89
C ILE A 123 15.36 10.90 -3.30
N TRP A 124 15.34 9.57 -3.25
CA TRP A 124 16.50 8.81 -2.82
C TRP A 124 17.68 9.04 -3.77
N ASN A 125 18.88 9.25 -3.22
CA ASN A 125 20.08 9.43 -4.00
C ASN A 125 21.26 8.73 -3.32
N ASP A 126 21.86 7.75 -4.00
CA ASP A 126 23.00 6.98 -3.48
C ASP A 126 24.30 7.82 -3.39
N LYS A 127 24.41 8.88 -4.21
CA LYS A 127 25.58 9.74 -4.27
C LYS A 127 25.49 10.95 -3.35
N ASP A 128 24.27 11.39 -3.04
CA ASP A 128 23.99 12.49 -2.12
C ASP A 128 23.00 12.01 -1.07
N THR A 129 23.51 11.69 0.10
CA THR A 129 22.71 11.14 1.20
C THR A 129 21.95 12.19 2.01
N SER A 130 21.97 13.46 1.60
CA SER A 130 21.34 14.57 2.31
C SER A 130 19.84 14.38 2.52
N SER A 131 19.14 13.77 1.54
CA SER A 131 17.72 13.50 1.59
C SER A 131 17.34 12.17 2.29
N ASN A 132 18.30 11.28 2.53
CA ASN A 132 18.01 9.92 2.98
C ASN A 132 17.33 9.87 4.35
N SER A 133 17.72 10.77 5.27
CA SER A 133 17.08 10.86 6.58
C SER A 133 15.62 11.34 6.50
N GLU A 134 15.27 12.14 5.50
CA GLU A 134 13.91 12.57 5.23
C GLU A 134 13.09 11.41 4.66
N VAL A 135 13.65 10.65 3.74
CA VAL A 135 13.04 9.44 3.19
C VAL A 135 12.75 8.41 4.29
N GLU A 136 13.68 8.17 5.20
CA GLU A 136 13.45 7.27 6.35
C GLU A 136 12.28 7.74 7.23
N LYS A 137 12.14 9.06 7.44
CA LYS A 137 11.00 9.63 8.18
C LYS A 137 9.69 9.45 7.42
N MET A 138 9.68 9.67 6.11
CA MET A 138 8.50 9.44 5.26
C MET A 138 8.02 7.99 5.35
N PHE A 139 8.91 7.02 5.26
CA PHE A 139 8.56 5.61 5.41
C PHE A 139 8.01 5.30 6.79
N SER A 140 8.65 5.82 7.85
CA SER A 140 8.19 5.62 9.22
C SER A 140 6.80 6.20 9.46
N GLU A 141 6.48 7.34 8.87
CA GLU A 141 5.18 8.00 8.93
C GLU A 141 4.10 7.14 8.25
N MET A 142 4.34 6.69 7.01
CA MET A 142 3.41 5.83 6.28
C MET A 142 3.17 4.49 6.99
N VAL A 143 4.23 3.89 7.55
CA VAL A 143 4.13 2.68 8.38
C VAL A 143 3.27 2.95 9.62
N GLY A 144 3.48 4.08 10.28
CA GLY A 144 2.71 4.47 11.46
C GLY A 144 1.20 4.51 11.16
N TRP A 145 0.80 5.18 10.09
CA TRP A 145 -0.62 5.22 9.70
C TRP A 145 -1.18 3.85 9.34
N ALA A 146 -0.41 3.01 8.66
CA ALA A 146 -0.84 1.66 8.31
C ALA A 146 -1.06 0.80 9.57
N VAL A 147 -0.18 0.90 10.55
CA VAL A 147 -0.31 0.22 11.85
C VAL A 147 -1.53 0.73 12.62
N ASP A 148 -1.71 2.04 12.72
CA ASP A 148 -2.84 2.67 13.42
C ASP A 148 -4.19 2.22 12.83
N GLU A 149 -4.29 2.13 11.51
CA GLU A 149 -5.50 1.66 10.83
C GLU A 149 -5.62 0.12 10.80
N GLY A 150 -4.67 -0.58 11.44
CA GLY A 150 -4.72 -2.02 11.69
C GLY A 150 -4.39 -2.87 10.46
N ALA A 151 -3.31 -2.53 9.77
CA ALA A 151 -2.75 -3.39 8.72
C ALA A 151 -2.32 -4.75 9.30
N ASP A 152 -2.46 -5.80 8.50
CA ASP A 152 -2.01 -7.15 8.83
C ASP A 152 -0.60 -7.43 8.31
N ILE A 153 -0.23 -6.73 7.23
CA ILE A 153 1.06 -6.82 6.55
C ILE A 153 1.44 -5.45 5.98
N LEU A 154 2.71 -5.31 5.63
CA LEU A 154 3.23 -4.14 4.92
C LEU A 154 3.86 -4.59 3.60
N ILE A 155 3.58 -3.86 2.52
CA ILE A 155 4.15 -4.09 1.20
C ILE A 155 4.86 -2.82 0.76
N GLY A 156 6.17 -2.93 0.53
CA GLY A 156 6.98 -1.89 -0.10
C GLY A 156 7.23 -2.27 -1.56
N GLU A 157 6.84 -1.40 -2.47
CA GLU A 157 6.88 -1.72 -3.90
C GLU A 157 7.60 -0.70 -4.76
N THR A 158 8.07 -1.18 -5.92
CA THR A 158 8.63 -0.35 -7.00
C THR A 158 9.90 0.39 -6.61
N PHE A 159 10.74 -0.21 -5.78
CA PHE A 159 12.04 0.37 -5.44
C PHE A 159 13.05 0.13 -6.57
N TYR A 160 13.79 1.19 -6.93
CA TYR A 160 14.87 1.14 -7.92
C TYR A 160 16.24 0.95 -7.25
N TYR A 161 16.39 1.41 -6.01
CA TYR A 161 17.62 1.35 -5.24
C TYR A 161 17.50 0.35 -4.10
N ALA A 162 18.49 -0.53 -3.96
CA ALA A 162 18.50 -1.54 -2.91
C ALA A 162 18.59 -0.91 -1.50
N GLU A 163 19.33 0.18 -1.39
CA GLU A 163 19.50 0.93 -0.14
C GLU A 163 18.21 1.62 0.29
N GLU A 164 17.45 2.18 -0.65
CA GLU A 164 16.12 2.73 -0.37
C GLU A 164 15.14 1.64 0.07
N ALA A 165 15.12 0.52 -0.65
CA ALA A 165 14.31 -0.64 -0.28
C ALA A 165 14.66 -1.16 1.12
N TYR A 166 15.95 -1.16 1.48
CA TYR A 166 16.41 -1.53 2.81
C TYR A 166 15.96 -0.53 3.88
N ALA A 167 16.01 0.77 3.59
CA ALA A 167 15.49 1.80 4.50
C ALA A 167 13.98 1.63 4.75
N ALA A 168 13.20 1.37 3.70
CA ALA A 168 11.78 1.05 3.83
C ALA A 168 11.56 -0.22 4.66
N LEU A 169 12.29 -1.30 4.37
CA LEU A 169 12.20 -2.55 5.12
C LEU A 169 12.52 -2.34 6.61
N LYS A 170 13.53 -1.53 6.93
CA LYS A 170 13.90 -1.20 8.30
C LYS A 170 12.74 -0.51 9.04
N ALA A 171 12.09 0.47 8.41
CA ALA A 171 10.91 1.12 8.98
C ALA A 171 9.75 0.12 9.18
N MET A 172 9.48 -0.70 8.18
CA MET A 172 8.41 -1.71 8.23
C MET A 172 8.65 -2.73 9.35
N LYS A 173 9.89 -3.21 9.52
CA LYS A 173 10.25 -4.19 10.56
C LYS A 173 10.09 -3.68 11.98
N GLN A 174 10.15 -2.37 12.20
CA GLN A 174 9.91 -1.78 13.52
C GLN A 174 8.46 -1.95 13.98
N SER A 175 7.51 -2.11 13.05
CA SER A 175 6.11 -2.37 13.37
C SER A 175 5.83 -3.78 13.91
N GLY A 176 6.73 -4.73 13.71
CA GLY A 176 6.53 -6.14 14.01
C GLY A 176 5.65 -6.90 13.01
N LEU A 177 5.07 -6.22 12.02
CA LEU A 177 4.23 -6.84 11.01
C LEU A 177 5.08 -7.62 9.97
N PRO A 178 4.52 -8.67 9.36
CA PRO A 178 5.09 -9.27 8.16
C PRO A 178 5.30 -8.20 7.07
N SER A 179 6.44 -8.25 6.42
CA SER A 179 6.86 -7.22 5.46
C SER A 179 7.32 -7.85 4.16
N VAL A 180 6.86 -7.30 3.04
CA VAL A 180 7.24 -7.69 1.68
C VAL A 180 7.88 -6.49 1.00
N ILE A 181 9.00 -6.70 0.32
CA ILE A 181 9.64 -5.68 -0.53
C ILE A 181 9.75 -6.23 -1.95
N THR A 182 9.36 -5.40 -2.91
CA THR A 182 9.57 -5.67 -4.33
C THR A 182 10.51 -4.63 -4.94
N ILE A 183 11.42 -5.09 -5.76
CA ILE A 183 12.41 -4.27 -6.46
C ILE A 183 12.10 -4.31 -7.95
N LEU A 184 12.05 -3.15 -8.57
CA LEU A 184 11.90 -3.02 -10.01
C LEU A 184 13.28 -3.15 -10.67
N SER A 185 13.47 -4.21 -11.45
CA SER A 185 14.69 -4.40 -12.23
C SER A 185 14.52 -3.81 -13.64
N LEU A 186 15.40 -2.90 -14.02
CA LEU A 186 15.44 -2.30 -15.36
C LEU A 186 16.46 -2.98 -16.29
N ILE A 187 17.04 -4.11 -15.86
CA ILE A 187 18.24 -4.69 -16.50
C ILE A 187 17.92 -5.58 -17.71
N HIS A 188 16.67 -5.91 -17.96
CA HIS A 188 16.32 -6.96 -18.91
C HIS A 188 15.43 -6.51 -20.09
N ILE A 189 15.66 -5.29 -20.54
CA ILE A 189 15.06 -4.81 -21.78
C ILE A 189 16.12 -4.63 -22.83
#